data_68465c5b77cf910140573441d2d5d413
#
_entry.id   68465c5b77cf910140573441d2d5d413
#
_cell.length_a   1.000
_cell.length_b   1.000
_cell.length_c   1.000
_cell.angle_alpha   90.00
_cell.angle_beta   90.00
_cell.angle_gamma   90.00
#
_symmetry.space_group_name_H-M   'P 1'
#
loop_
_entity.id
_entity.type
_entity.pdbx_description
1 polymer ?
#
loop_
_entity_poly.entity_id
_entity_poly.type
_entity_poly.pdbx_seq_one_letter_code
_entity_poly.pdbx_strand_id
1 'polypeptide(L)'
;KKIATAAARKKYSQEDAASYYQKSIQEKKALIAALNQANYQKVNSAPNVTIVDGFGRFVDEHTVAVDTANGVEEFVGERIFINTGGTPFIPPIEGLKVGGPIHTNETIMDLEEFPESVVIVGSGFIGLEFAATYAQFGSKVTVVDVFDAFIPREDDDVSAAVKERLEEMGVTFELGISVKKVETENNKATVYYAKNDEE
;
A
#
# COMPACT_ATOMS: atom_id res chain seq x y z
N LYS A 1 2.26 -11.06 -6.41
CA LYS A 1 2.99 -11.06 -7.69
C LYS A 1 2.82 -12.35 -8.50
N LYS A 2 3.06 -13.55 -7.92
CA LYS A 2 2.84 -14.84 -8.64
C LYS A 2 1.39 -15.04 -9.09
N ILE A 3 0.44 -14.62 -8.28
CA ILE A 3 -0.99 -14.74 -8.54
C ILE A 3 -1.41 -13.81 -9.69
N ALA A 4 -1.02 -12.53 -9.65
CA ALA A 4 -1.31 -11.58 -10.71
C ALA A 4 -0.64 -11.97 -12.05
N THR A 5 0.60 -12.49 -12.02
CA THR A 5 1.28 -12.99 -13.23
C THR A 5 0.56 -14.19 -13.86
N ALA A 6 -0.05 -15.05 -13.04
CA ALA A 6 -0.84 -16.17 -13.55
C ALA A 6 -2.14 -15.67 -14.24
N ALA A 7 -2.78 -14.63 -13.71
CA ALA A 7 -3.95 -14.00 -14.33
C ALA A 7 -3.60 -13.36 -15.70
N ALA A 8 -2.50 -12.63 -15.79
CA ALA A 8 -2.08 -11.97 -17.04
C ALA A 8 -1.74 -12.94 -18.18
N ARG A 9 -1.34 -14.16 -17.89
CA ARG A 9 -1.03 -15.18 -18.90
C ARG A 9 -2.26 -15.78 -19.58
N LYS A 10 -3.43 -15.68 -18.94
CA LYS A 10 -4.71 -16.03 -19.54
C LYS A 10 -5.42 -14.71 -19.82
N LYS A 11 -5.86 -14.45 -21.04
CA LYS A 11 -6.79 -13.34 -21.34
C LYS A 11 -8.13 -13.70 -20.70
N TYR A 12 -8.35 -13.26 -19.45
CA TYR A 12 -9.61 -13.41 -18.78
C TYR A 12 -10.62 -12.37 -19.31
N SER A 13 -11.91 -12.74 -19.32
CA SER A 13 -12.98 -11.74 -19.37
C SER A 13 -12.92 -10.86 -18.12
N GLN A 14 -13.56 -9.67 -18.14
CA GLN A 14 -13.62 -8.83 -16.92
C GLN A 14 -14.23 -9.56 -15.73
N GLU A 15 -15.24 -10.38 -15.95
CA GLU A 15 -15.89 -11.18 -14.92
C GLU A 15 -14.96 -12.24 -14.33
N ASP A 16 -14.19 -12.91 -15.17
CA ASP A 16 -13.15 -13.87 -14.73
C ASP A 16 -12.03 -13.17 -13.94
N ALA A 17 -11.62 -11.96 -14.35
CA ALA A 17 -10.60 -11.18 -13.66
C ALA A 17 -11.07 -10.75 -12.27
N ALA A 18 -12.31 -10.28 -12.12
CA ALA A 18 -12.90 -9.90 -10.84
C ALA A 18 -13.01 -11.10 -9.89
N SER A 19 -13.51 -12.24 -10.38
CA SER A 19 -13.60 -13.48 -9.59
C SER A 19 -12.22 -13.97 -9.14
N TYR A 20 -11.23 -13.93 -10.03
CA TYR A 20 -9.86 -14.30 -9.70
C TYR A 20 -9.21 -13.35 -8.69
N TYR A 21 -9.46 -12.05 -8.82
CA TYR A 21 -9.02 -11.03 -7.87
C TYR A 21 -9.59 -11.29 -6.47
N GLN A 22 -10.92 -11.47 -6.35
CA GLN A 22 -11.58 -11.77 -5.09
C GLN A 22 -11.01 -13.02 -4.40
N LYS A 23 -10.83 -14.09 -5.18
CA LYS A 23 -10.19 -15.31 -4.68
C LYS A 23 -8.79 -15.03 -4.16
N SER A 24 -8.00 -14.24 -4.88
CA SER A 24 -6.63 -13.87 -4.49
C SER A 24 -6.60 -13.06 -3.18
N ILE A 25 -7.57 -12.16 -2.97
CA ILE A 25 -7.72 -11.42 -1.71
C ILE A 25 -8.04 -12.36 -0.55
N GLN A 26 -8.93 -13.34 -0.73
CA GLN A 26 -9.27 -14.31 0.32
C GLN A 26 -8.06 -15.20 0.66
N GLU A 27 -7.35 -15.69 -0.34
CA GLU A 27 -6.12 -16.48 -0.14
C GLU A 27 -5.04 -15.67 0.59
N LYS A 28 -4.88 -14.38 0.26
CA LYS A 28 -3.99 -13.46 0.96
C LYS A 28 -4.40 -13.32 2.43
N LYS A 29 -5.68 -13.05 2.71
CA LYS A 29 -6.19 -12.90 4.09
C LYS A 29 -5.91 -14.15 4.93
N ALA A 30 -6.19 -15.33 4.38
CA ALA A 30 -5.93 -16.60 5.07
C ALA A 30 -4.43 -16.82 5.34
N LEU A 31 -3.58 -16.54 4.37
CA LEU A 31 -2.12 -16.63 4.52
C LEU A 31 -1.59 -15.69 5.61
N ILE A 32 -2.01 -14.42 5.59
CA ILE A 32 -1.58 -13.42 6.58
C ILE A 32 -2.03 -13.83 7.99
N ALA A 33 -3.27 -14.30 8.15
CA ALA A 33 -3.77 -14.78 9.45
C ALA A 33 -2.92 -15.96 9.99
N ALA A 34 -2.59 -16.92 9.12
CA ALA A 34 -1.76 -18.07 9.51
C ALA A 34 -0.33 -17.65 9.89
N LEU A 35 0.27 -16.71 9.13
CA LEU A 35 1.61 -16.19 9.42
C LEU A 35 1.64 -15.39 10.72
N ASN A 36 0.64 -14.54 10.97
CA ASN A 36 0.54 -13.76 12.21
C ASN A 36 0.41 -14.68 13.41
N GLN A 37 -0.46 -15.71 13.32
CA GLN A 37 -0.61 -16.68 14.39
C GLN A 37 0.70 -17.45 14.66
N ALA A 38 1.38 -17.91 13.63
CA ALA A 38 2.65 -18.61 13.76
C ALA A 38 3.74 -17.73 14.40
N ASN A 39 3.84 -16.45 13.99
CA ASN A 39 4.78 -15.50 14.56
C ASN A 39 4.46 -15.21 16.04
N TYR A 40 3.19 -14.98 16.38
CA TYR A 40 2.77 -14.75 17.75
C TYR A 40 3.14 -15.95 18.64
N GLN A 41 2.80 -17.17 18.21
CA GLN A 41 3.11 -18.39 18.95
C GLN A 41 4.61 -18.59 19.12
N LYS A 42 5.42 -18.31 18.09
CA LYS A 42 6.88 -18.42 18.17
C LYS A 42 7.46 -17.51 19.25
N VAL A 43 6.97 -16.26 19.35
CA VAL A 43 7.42 -15.31 20.37
C VAL A 43 6.88 -15.70 21.75
N ASN A 44 5.59 -16.05 21.84
CA ASN A 44 4.92 -16.40 23.09
C ASN A 44 5.44 -17.69 23.73
N SER A 45 6.01 -18.61 22.94
CA SER A 45 6.62 -19.84 23.46
C SER A 45 8.06 -19.66 23.96
N ALA A 46 8.68 -18.50 23.77
CA ALA A 46 10.02 -18.24 24.22
C ALA A 46 10.05 -18.03 25.75
N PRO A 47 10.88 -18.75 26.52
CA PRO A 47 10.78 -18.82 27.99
C PRO A 47 11.09 -17.50 28.70
N ASN A 48 11.77 -16.56 28.03
CA ASN A 48 12.19 -15.28 28.60
C ASN A 48 11.49 -14.08 27.92
N VAL A 49 10.34 -14.29 27.29
CA VAL A 49 9.58 -13.25 26.61
C VAL A 49 8.19 -13.17 27.21
N THR A 50 7.77 -11.96 27.50
CA THR A 50 6.39 -11.63 27.86
C THR A 50 5.80 -10.75 26.76
N ILE A 51 4.65 -11.17 26.21
CA ILE A 51 3.88 -10.34 25.27
C ILE A 51 2.81 -9.60 26.08
N VAL A 52 2.72 -8.30 25.86
CA VAL A 52 1.69 -7.45 26.46
C VAL A 52 0.97 -6.74 25.32
N ASP A 53 -0.31 -7.08 25.13
CA ASP A 53 -1.15 -6.46 24.12
C ASP A 53 -1.75 -5.14 24.66
N GLY A 54 -1.46 -4.03 23.98
CA GLY A 54 -1.95 -2.72 24.38
C GLY A 54 -1.26 -1.59 23.64
N PHE A 55 -1.63 -0.36 24.01
CA PHE A 55 -1.00 0.85 23.47
C PHE A 55 0.10 1.34 24.40
N GLY A 56 1.35 1.24 23.95
CA GLY A 56 2.53 1.64 24.71
C GLY A 56 2.84 3.13 24.59
N ARG A 57 3.16 3.77 25.73
CA ARG A 57 3.65 5.15 25.78
C ARG A 57 4.77 5.28 26.80
N PHE A 58 5.72 6.16 26.55
CA PHE A 58 6.76 6.48 27.50
C PHE A 58 6.21 7.28 28.69
N VAL A 59 6.60 6.89 29.90
CA VAL A 59 6.43 7.65 31.13
C VAL A 59 7.70 8.45 31.40
N ASP A 60 8.84 7.79 31.24
CA ASP A 60 10.19 8.34 31.32
C ASP A 60 11.12 7.56 30.39
N GLU A 61 12.44 7.80 30.47
CA GLU A 61 13.46 7.17 29.60
C GLU A 61 13.62 5.65 29.79
N HIS A 62 13.12 5.12 30.92
CA HIS A 62 13.22 3.71 31.26
C HIS A 62 11.88 3.03 31.51
N THR A 63 10.79 3.78 31.53
CA THR A 63 9.44 3.29 31.87
C THR A 63 8.47 3.43 30.71
N VAL A 64 7.85 2.32 30.33
CA VAL A 64 6.75 2.28 29.34
C VAL A 64 5.46 1.89 30.06
N ALA A 65 4.44 2.73 29.98
CA ALA A 65 3.09 2.35 30.35
C ALA A 65 2.34 1.79 29.14
N VAL A 66 1.61 0.70 29.35
CA VAL A 66 0.80 0.02 28.33
C VAL A 66 -0.66 0.06 28.75
N ASP A 67 -1.49 0.66 27.93
CA ASP A 67 -2.94 0.66 28.11
C ASP A 67 -3.49 -0.69 27.59
N THR A 68 -3.71 -1.63 28.51
CA THR A 68 -4.22 -2.97 28.21
C THR A 68 -5.74 -3.06 28.39
N ALA A 69 -6.36 -4.15 27.99
CA ALA A 69 -7.77 -4.43 28.24
C ALA A 69 -8.14 -4.48 29.75
N ASN A 70 -7.15 -4.71 30.63
CA ASN A 70 -7.31 -4.85 32.06
C ASN A 70 -6.91 -3.59 32.85
N GLY A 71 -6.49 -2.54 32.17
CA GLY A 71 -6.01 -1.30 32.76
C GLY A 71 -4.59 -0.96 32.33
N VAL A 72 -4.00 0.04 32.97
CA VAL A 72 -2.64 0.48 32.67
C VAL A 72 -1.62 -0.36 33.45
N GLU A 73 -0.66 -0.90 32.75
CA GLU A 73 0.49 -1.61 33.34
C GLU A 73 1.79 -0.87 33.00
N GLU A 74 2.72 -0.81 33.96
CA GLU A 74 4.02 -0.15 33.77
C GLU A 74 5.15 -1.16 33.75
N PHE A 75 6.06 -0.99 32.81
CA PHE A 75 7.23 -1.85 32.60
C PHE A 75 8.50 -0.99 32.61
N VAL A 76 9.48 -1.39 33.45
CA VAL A 76 10.77 -0.74 33.52
C VAL A 76 11.81 -1.57 32.79
N GLY A 77 12.57 -0.95 31.88
CA GLY A 77 13.59 -1.60 31.08
C GLY A 77 14.95 -0.87 31.16
N GLU A 78 16.03 -1.61 31.33
CA GLU A 78 17.39 -1.04 31.19
C GLU A 78 17.64 -0.55 29.76
N ARG A 79 17.01 -1.21 28.77
CA ARG A 79 17.10 -0.86 27.35
C ARG A 79 15.72 -1.01 26.73
N ILE A 80 15.30 0.00 25.99
CA ILE A 80 14.03 0.01 25.31
C ILE A 80 14.28 0.13 23.79
N PHE A 81 13.66 -0.75 23.01
CA PHE A 81 13.73 -0.73 21.55
C PHE A 81 12.39 -0.29 21.00
N ILE A 82 12.38 0.77 20.19
CA ILE A 82 11.20 1.25 19.50
C ILE A 82 11.19 0.62 18.10
N ASN A 83 10.21 -0.23 17.84
CA ASN A 83 10.05 -0.92 16.56
C ASN A 83 8.58 -0.94 16.13
N THR A 84 7.94 0.23 16.18
CA THR A 84 6.50 0.42 15.96
C THR A 84 6.10 0.50 14.49
N GLY A 85 7.07 0.41 13.57
CA GLY A 85 6.83 0.58 12.13
C GLY A 85 6.53 2.03 11.75
N GLY A 86 5.82 2.21 10.64
CA GLY A 86 5.42 3.51 10.12
C GLY A 86 4.03 3.46 9.52
N THR A 87 3.43 4.62 9.33
CA THR A 87 2.15 4.79 8.65
C THR A 87 2.34 5.48 7.30
N PRO A 88 1.48 5.22 6.31
CA PRO A 88 1.53 5.92 5.03
C PRO A 88 1.41 7.43 5.19
N PHE A 89 2.28 8.18 4.53
CA PHE A 89 2.15 9.63 4.45
C PHE A 89 1.01 10.00 3.50
N ILE A 90 0.09 10.82 3.98
CA ILE A 90 -1.00 11.38 3.17
C ILE A 90 -0.62 12.82 2.82
N PRO A 91 -0.34 13.12 1.54
CA PRO A 91 0.00 14.47 1.14
C PRO A 91 -1.20 15.42 1.34
N PRO A 92 -0.93 16.71 1.64
CA PRO A 92 -1.98 17.71 1.89
C PRO A 92 -2.63 18.20 0.58
N ILE A 93 -3.28 17.30 -0.14
CA ILE A 93 -4.01 17.58 -1.38
C ILE A 93 -5.48 17.83 -1.03
N GLU A 94 -6.08 18.87 -1.63
CA GLU A 94 -7.50 19.19 -1.43
C GLU A 94 -8.39 17.98 -1.74
N GLY A 95 -9.26 17.62 -0.81
CA GLY A 95 -10.21 16.52 -0.96
C GLY A 95 -9.62 15.12 -0.83
N LEU A 96 -8.31 14.98 -0.66
CA LEU A 96 -7.65 13.67 -0.47
C LEU A 96 -7.89 13.18 0.98
N LYS A 97 -8.87 12.34 1.14
CA LYS A 97 -9.18 11.68 2.43
C LYS A 97 -9.28 10.18 2.21
N VAL A 98 -8.49 9.42 2.95
CA VAL A 98 -8.51 7.95 2.89
C VAL A 98 -9.88 7.43 3.30
N GLY A 99 -10.42 6.52 2.51
CA GLY A 99 -11.74 5.92 2.65
C GLY A 99 -12.56 6.00 1.36
N GLY A 100 -13.60 5.19 1.26
CA GLY A 100 -14.34 5.04 0.02
C GLY A 100 -13.42 4.61 -1.13
N PRO A 101 -13.36 5.37 -2.25
CA PRO A 101 -12.51 5.02 -3.39
C PRO A 101 -11.03 5.44 -3.24
N ILE A 102 -10.64 6.03 -2.10
CA ILE A 102 -9.26 6.50 -1.85
C ILE A 102 -8.57 5.58 -0.86
N HIS A 103 -7.47 5.00 -1.28
CA HIS A 103 -6.71 4.00 -0.54
C HIS A 103 -5.24 4.40 -0.35
N THR A 104 -4.63 3.87 0.70
CA THR A 104 -3.18 3.80 0.86
C THR A 104 -2.67 2.42 0.43
N ASN A 105 -1.35 2.24 0.42
CA ASN A 105 -0.73 0.92 0.23
C ASN A 105 -1.20 -0.13 1.25
N GLU A 106 -1.65 0.27 2.43
CA GLU A 106 -2.20 -0.64 3.44
C GLU A 106 -3.64 -1.02 3.13
N THR A 107 -4.50 -0.01 2.92
CA THR A 107 -5.94 -0.24 2.76
C THR A 107 -6.33 -0.84 1.41
N ILE A 108 -5.57 -0.56 0.34
CA ILE A 108 -5.84 -1.10 -0.99
C ILE A 108 -5.66 -2.63 -1.05
N MET A 109 -4.82 -3.16 -0.18
CA MET A 109 -4.61 -4.62 -0.11
C MET A 109 -5.84 -5.37 0.45
N ASP A 110 -6.76 -4.67 1.11
CA ASP A 110 -7.98 -5.25 1.65
C ASP A 110 -9.23 -4.93 0.81
N LEU A 111 -9.05 -4.21 -0.30
CA LEU A 111 -10.13 -3.91 -1.25
C LEU A 111 -10.65 -5.21 -1.86
N GLU A 112 -11.93 -5.52 -1.62
CA GLU A 112 -12.57 -6.76 -2.10
C GLU A 112 -13.17 -6.60 -3.50
N GLU A 113 -13.60 -5.39 -3.86
CA GLU A 113 -14.06 -5.08 -5.21
C GLU A 113 -12.88 -4.90 -6.16
N PHE A 114 -12.95 -5.55 -7.32
CA PHE A 114 -11.95 -5.36 -8.36
C PHE A 114 -12.10 -3.97 -8.99
N PRO A 115 -11.09 -3.08 -8.90
CA PRO A 115 -11.17 -1.76 -9.51
C PRO A 115 -10.90 -1.84 -11.01
N GLU A 116 -11.84 -1.37 -11.83
CA GLU A 116 -11.66 -1.30 -13.29
C GLU A 116 -10.57 -0.31 -13.69
N SER A 117 -10.39 0.75 -12.89
CA SER A 117 -9.35 1.77 -13.10
C SER A 117 -8.74 2.21 -11.78
N VAL A 118 -7.44 2.48 -11.81
CA VAL A 118 -6.66 2.92 -10.65
C VAL A 118 -5.77 4.08 -11.06
N VAL A 119 -5.80 5.17 -10.29
CA VAL A 119 -4.82 6.26 -10.37
C VAL A 119 -3.90 6.13 -9.16
N ILE A 120 -2.60 6.06 -9.39
CA ILE A 120 -1.58 5.95 -8.36
C ILE A 120 -0.81 7.27 -8.30
N VAL A 121 -0.81 7.91 -7.13
CA VAL A 121 -0.07 9.15 -6.89
C VAL A 121 1.29 8.81 -6.31
N GLY A 122 2.33 9.01 -7.10
CA GLY A 122 3.72 8.68 -6.81
C GLY A 122 4.25 7.48 -7.58
N SER A 123 5.36 7.67 -8.29
CA SER A 123 6.07 6.63 -9.06
C SER A 123 7.20 5.95 -8.27
N GLY A 124 7.13 5.98 -6.94
CA GLY A 124 8.05 5.23 -6.09
C GLY A 124 7.82 3.72 -6.17
N PHE A 125 8.74 2.93 -5.61
CA PHE A 125 8.73 1.46 -5.70
C PHE A 125 7.39 0.82 -5.30
N ILE A 126 6.77 1.29 -4.21
CA ILE A 126 5.46 0.81 -3.75
C ILE A 126 4.39 1.09 -4.81
N GLY A 127 4.35 2.32 -5.35
CA GLY A 127 3.39 2.70 -6.39
C GLY A 127 3.54 1.84 -7.65
N LEU A 128 4.78 1.60 -8.09
CA LEU A 128 5.08 0.78 -9.27
C LEU A 128 4.74 -0.71 -9.06
N GLU A 129 4.93 -1.25 -7.86
CA GLU A 129 4.50 -2.62 -7.53
C GLU A 129 2.98 -2.77 -7.60
N PHE A 130 2.23 -1.79 -7.09
CA PHE A 130 0.77 -1.77 -7.24
C PHE A 130 0.35 -1.56 -8.69
N ALA A 131 1.03 -0.67 -9.43
CA ALA A 131 0.77 -0.47 -10.85
C ALA A 131 0.90 -1.78 -11.64
N ALA A 132 2.01 -2.50 -11.45
CA ALA A 132 2.23 -3.81 -12.06
C ALA A 132 1.17 -4.83 -11.64
N THR A 133 0.78 -4.83 -10.37
CA THR A 133 -0.19 -5.77 -9.81
C THR A 133 -1.57 -5.57 -10.43
N TYR A 134 -2.08 -4.34 -10.40
CA TYR A 134 -3.43 -4.04 -10.92
C TYR A 134 -3.51 -4.12 -12.44
N ALA A 135 -2.46 -3.69 -13.16
CA ALA A 135 -2.38 -3.90 -14.60
C ALA A 135 -2.41 -5.39 -14.98
N GLN A 136 -1.77 -6.26 -14.20
CA GLN A 136 -1.82 -7.71 -14.42
C GLN A 136 -3.19 -8.32 -14.14
N PHE A 137 -3.97 -7.75 -13.24
CA PHE A 137 -5.38 -8.13 -13.05
C PHE A 137 -6.30 -7.58 -14.15
N GLY A 138 -5.84 -6.60 -14.93
CA GLY A 138 -6.60 -6.03 -16.05
C GLY A 138 -7.21 -4.67 -15.76
N SER A 139 -6.87 -4.01 -14.65
CA SER A 139 -7.24 -2.63 -14.40
C SER A 139 -6.56 -1.68 -15.38
N LYS A 140 -7.24 -0.61 -15.77
CA LYS A 140 -6.60 0.54 -16.42
C LYS A 140 -5.82 1.31 -15.35
N VAL A 141 -4.50 1.35 -15.46
CA VAL A 141 -3.64 1.98 -14.44
C VAL A 141 -2.98 3.23 -15.01
N THR A 142 -3.09 4.34 -14.27
CA THR A 142 -2.37 5.58 -14.53
C THR A 142 -1.53 5.94 -13.30
N VAL A 143 -0.24 6.14 -13.47
CA VAL A 143 0.67 6.61 -12.42
C VAL A 143 0.97 8.08 -12.68
N VAL A 144 0.79 8.91 -11.66
CA VAL A 144 1.02 10.35 -11.72
C VAL A 144 2.13 10.74 -10.74
N ASP A 145 3.09 11.58 -11.15
CA ASP A 145 4.18 12.01 -10.27
C ASP A 145 4.56 13.48 -10.53
N VAL A 146 4.97 14.17 -9.47
CA VAL A 146 5.47 15.53 -9.52
C VAL A 146 6.85 15.61 -10.17
N PHE A 147 7.63 14.55 -10.10
CA PHE A 147 8.92 14.47 -10.79
C PHE A 147 8.71 14.19 -12.29
N ASP A 148 9.48 14.85 -13.11
CA ASP A 148 9.52 14.66 -14.57
C ASP A 148 10.37 13.44 -14.98
N ALA A 149 11.30 13.03 -14.12
CA ALA A 149 12.12 11.84 -14.30
C ALA A 149 11.49 10.62 -13.59
N PHE A 150 11.43 9.51 -14.31
CA PHE A 150 10.96 8.24 -13.78
C PHE A 150 12.03 7.58 -12.89
N ILE A 151 11.68 7.26 -11.62
CA ILE A 151 12.58 6.71 -10.58
C ILE A 151 14.01 7.31 -10.61
N PRO A 152 14.17 8.62 -10.36
CA PRO A 152 15.41 9.37 -10.63
C PRO A 152 16.60 8.98 -9.71
N ARG A 153 16.42 8.03 -8.81
CA ARG A 153 17.47 7.52 -7.92
C ARG A 153 18.14 6.24 -8.42
N GLU A 154 17.61 5.66 -9.50
CA GLU A 154 18.15 4.47 -10.14
C GLU A 154 18.97 4.85 -11.37
N ASP A 155 19.80 3.91 -11.84
CA ASP A 155 20.56 4.08 -13.09
C ASP A 155 19.61 4.22 -14.29
N ASP A 156 19.97 5.04 -15.27
CA ASP A 156 19.12 5.41 -16.40
C ASP A 156 18.63 4.19 -17.20
N ASP A 157 19.48 3.19 -17.40
CA ASP A 157 19.14 1.98 -18.12
C ASP A 157 18.16 1.09 -17.34
N VAL A 158 18.29 1.03 -16.00
CA VAL A 158 17.35 0.35 -15.10
C VAL A 158 15.99 1.06 -15.12
N SER A 159 16.01 2.40 -14.99
CA SER A 159 14.82 3.24 -15.04
C SER A 159 14.06 3.05 -16.36
N ALA A 160 14.77 3.11 -17.49
CA ALA A 160 14.19 2.91 -18.82
C ALA A 160 13.57 1.53 -18.98
N ALA A 161 14.29 0.46 -18.59
CA ALA A 161 13.80 -0.91 -18.69
C ALA A 161 12.57 -1.20 -17.83
N VAL A 162 12.51 -0.65 -16.61
CA VAL A 162 11.34 -0.78 -15.72
C VAL A 162 10.14 -0.05 -16.30
N LYS A 163 10.33 1.18 -16.83
CA LYS A 163 9.27 1.96 -17.44
C LYS A 163 8.69 1.26 -18.65
N GLU A 164 9.54 0.84 -19.59
CA GLU A 164 9.15 0.10 -20.80
C GLU A 164 8.32 -1.14 -20.43
N ARG A 165 8.78 -1.90 -19.42
CA ARG A 165 8.08 -3.10 -18.98
C ARG A 165 6.69 -2.81 -18.41
N LEU A 166 6.51 -1.73 -17.70
CA LEU A 166 5.21 -1.33 -17.15
C LEU A 166 4.29 -0.78 -18.25
N GLU A 167 4.83 -0.03 -19.21
CA GLU A 167 4.10 0.46 -20.39
C GLU A 167 3.60 -0.71 -21.26
N GLU A 168 4.44 -1.74 -21.48
CA GLU A 168 4.02 -2.99 -22.14
C GLU A 168 2.86 -3.72 -21.43
N MET A 169 2.74 -3.52 -20.11
CA MET A 169 1.63 -4.06 -19.31
C MET A 169 0.39 -3.16 -19.37
N GLY A 170 0.44 -2.04 -20.07
CA GLY A 170 -0.66 -1.10 -20.23
C GLY A 170 -0.73 -0.02 -19.14
N VAL A 171 0.33 0.18 -18.36
CA VAL A 171 0.42 1.29 -17.40
C VAL A 171 0.72 2.59 -18.15
N THR A 172 -0.02 3.65 -17.85
CA THR A 172 0.22 5.00 -18.35
C THR A 172 0.94 5.83 -17.30
N PHE A 173 1.91 6.65 -17.70
CA PHE A 173 2.65 7.54 -16.83
C PHE A 173 2.40 9.00 -17.20
N GLU A 174 2.01 9.80 -16.21
CA GLU A 174 1.88 11.25 -16.29
C GLU A 174 2.88 11.85 -15.30
N LEU A 175 4.05 12.21 -15.81
CA LEU A 175 5.19 12.73 -15.03
C LEU A 175 5.28 14.25 -15.16
N GLY A 176 5.94 14.90 -14.19
CA GLY A 176 6.07 16.36 -14.14
C GLY A 176 4.74 17.06 -13.88
N ILE A 177 3.84 16.43 -13.13
CA ILE A 177 2.51 16.97 -12.83
C ILE A 177 2.29 17.08 -11.32
N SER A 178 1.55 18.10 -10.91
CA SER A 178 1.10 18.27 -9.51
C SER A 178 -0.38 17.95 -9.40
N VAL A 179 -0.74 17.00 -8.55
CA VAL A 179 -2.13 16.77 -8.17
C VAL A 179 -2.61 17.93 -7.31
N LYS A 180 -3.67 18.60 -7.75
CA LYS A 180 -4.22 19.81 -7.09
C LYS A 180 -5.40 19.48 -6.20
N LYS A 181 -6.25 18.55 -6.63
CA LYS A 181 -7.50 18.24 -5.96
C LYS A 181 -7.95 16.79 -6.26
N VAL A 182 -8.66 16.20 -5.33
CA VAL A 182 -9.38 14.93 -5.52
C VAL A 182 -10.84 15.13 -5.15
N GLU A 183 -11.76 14.74 -6.01
CA GLU A 183 -13.18 14.71 -5.73
C GLU A 183 -13.69 13.28 -5.71
N THR A 184 -14.60 12.99 -4.81
CA THR A 184 -15.22 11.66 -4.68
C THR A 184 -16.72 11.75 -4.88
N GLU A 185 -17.23 10.99 -5.82
CA GLU A 185 -18.65 10.87 -6.10
C GLU A 185 -18.99 9.45 -6.56
N ASN A 186 -20.11 8.89 -6.07
CA ASN A 186 -20.61 7.57 -6.47
C ASN A 186 -19.54 6.46 -6.42
N ASN A 187 -18.77 6.40 -5.33
CA ASN A 187 -17.66 5.46 -5.12
C ASN A 187 -16.55 5.55 -6.19
N LYS A 188 -16.38 6.72 -6.81
CA LYS A 188 -15.28 7.02 -7.75
C LYS A 188 -14.50 8.23 -7.26
N ALA A 189 -13.21 8.23 -7.57
CA ALA A 189 -12.32 9.37 -7.34
C ALA A 189 -11.94 10.01 -8.67
N THR A 190 -12.08 11.34 -8.77
CA THR A 190 -11.58 12.14 -9.88
C THR A 190 -10.38 12.92 -9.41
N VAL A 191 -9.25 12.76 -10.10
CA VAL A 191 -7.99 13.42 -9.77
C VAL A 191 -7.77 14.57 -10.74
N TYR A 192 -7.65 15.79 -10.20
CA TYR A 192 -7.34 17.01 -10.94
C TYR A 192 -5.86 17.32 -10.77
N TYR A 193 -5.17 17.51 -11.87
CA TYR A 193 -3.75 17.82 -11.86
C TYR A 193 -3.38 18.87 -12.92
N ALA A 194 -2.21 19.49 -12.76
CA ALA A 194 -1.63 20.43 -13.72
C ALA A 194 -0.17 20.07 -13.96
N LYS A 195 0.36 20.43 -15.14
CA LYS A 195 1.80 20.39 -15.38
C LYS A 195 2.50 21.39 -14.47
N ASN A 196 3.72 21.07 -14.06
CA ASN A 196 4.44 21.87 -13.07
C ASN A 196 4.74 23.30 -13.54
N ASP A 197 4.80 23.55 -14.84
CA ASP A 197 5.12 24.86 -15.45
C ASP A 197 3.87 25.59 -16.01
N GLU A 198 2.67 25.07 -15.83
CA GLU A 198 1.42 25.73 -16.22
C GLU A 198 0.75 26.30 -14.96
N GLU A 199 0.74 27.67 -14.84
CA GLU A 199 -0.05 28.42 -13.87
C GLU A 199 -1.54 28.43 -14.22
#